data_445a9657339d3ee23c5ad4c0323483ff
#
_entry.id   445a9657339d3ee23c5ad4c0323483ff
#
_cell.length_a   1.000
_cell.length_b   1.000
_cell.length_c   1.000
_cell.angle_alpha   90.00
_cell.angle_beta   90.00
_cell.angle_gamma   90.00
#
_symmetry.space_group_name_H-M   'P 1'
#
loop_
_entity.id
_entity.type
_entity.pdbx_description
1 polymer ?
#
loop_
_entity_poly.entity_id
_entity_poly.type
_entity_poly.pdbx_seq_one_letter_code
_entity_poly.pdbx_strand_id
1 'polypeptide(L)'
;MRARRPPRPGSDRRSASDRRGQTTIDFAVGATLFLLTVAFVFVFVPVMFQPFATSQSDPLVADRAANRLATDVLGDPAEPYVLDETCTTAFFAATAPPPGCPDPTDGSLGDHPNPMLGVPDDTNLNVTLVDPGGTVEGSVGDSRVGASDVITAQRRVLYRGESYELYVRVW
;
A
#
# COMPACT_ATOMS: atom_id res chain seq x y z
N MET A 1 -38.69 91.30 -23.12
CA MET A 1 -38.48 90.68 -21.83
C MET A 1 -38.86 89.17 -21.93
N ARG A 2 -37.87 88.24 -21.91
CA ARG A 2 -38.12 86.81 -22.00
C ARG A 2 -37.89 86.23 -20.60
N ALA A 3 -38.97 85.69 -20.01
CA ALA A 3 -38.88 85.05 -18.69
C ALA A 3 -38.15 83.72 -18.81
N ARG A 4 -37.07 83.49 -17.99
CA ARG A 4 -36.39 82.25 -17.83
C ARG A 4 -37.19 81.27 -16.93
N ARG A 5 -37.49 80.05 -17.47
CA ARG A 5 -38.07 78.97 -16.70
C ARG A 5 -36.96 78.38 -15.75
N PRO A 6 -37.31 78.11 -14.50
CA PRO A 6 -36.41 77.39 -13.62
C PRO A 6 -36.30 75.90 -13.98
N PRO A 7 -35.15 75.26 -13.71
CA PRO A 7 -34.99 73.85 -13.97
C PRO A 7 -35.74 72.97 -12.93
N ARG A 8 -36.38 71.92 -13.45
CA ARG A 8 -37.07 70.90 -12.60
C ARG A 8 -36.09 70.03 -11.84
N PRO A 9 -36.23 69.90 -10.51
CA PRO A 9 -35.53 68.87 -9.75
C PRO A 9 -36.36 67.59 -9.81
N GLY A 10 -35.82 66.53 -10.37
CA GLY A 10 -36.50 65.25 -10.27
C GLY A 10 -35.87 64.21 -11.17
N SER A 11 -35.09 63.31 -10.57
CA SER A 11 -35.04 61.89 -10.91
C SER A 11 -33.77 61.12 -10.49
N ASP A 12 -33.07 61.53 -9.46
CA ASP A 12 -31.85 60.79 -9.05
C ASP A 12 -32.05 59.82 -7.86
N ARG A 13 -33.31 59.58 -7.40
CA ARG A 13 -33.53 58.68 -6.25
C ARG A 13 -33.74 57.20 -6.60
N ARG A 14 -33.85 56.82 -7.86
CA ARG A 14 -34.07 55.41 -8.24
C ARG A 14 -32.82 54.61 -8.48
N SER A 15 -31.65 55.23 -8.66
CA SER A 15 -30.40 54.52 -8.92
C SER A 15 -29.65 54.04 -7.65
N ALA A 16 -30.04 54.50 -6.47
CA ALA A 16 -29.32 54.14 -5.24
C ALA A 16 -29.82 52.87 -4.55
N SER A 17 -31.07 52.47 -4.84
CA SER A 17 -31.65 51.23 -4.27
C SER A 17 -31.25 49.96 -5.04
N ASP A 18 -31.05 50.08 -6.35
CA ASP A 18 -30.64 48.90 -7.18
C ASP A 18 -29.22 48.44 -6.89
N ARG A 19 -28.31 49.33 -6.51
CA ARG A 19 -26.91 48.94 -6.19
C ARG A 19 -26.77 48.20 -4.85
N ARG A 20 -27.70 48.30 -3.92
CA ARG A 20 -27.68 47.62 -2.63
C ARG A 20 -28.11 46.15 -2.71
N GLY A 21 -28.97 45.80 -3.69
CA GLY A 21 -29.40 44.44 -3.92
C GLY A 21 -28.32 43.60 -4.63
N GLN A 22 -27.58 44.24 -5.52
CA GLN A 22 -26.57 43.59 -6.35
C GLN A 22 -25.38 43.07 -5.51
N THR A 23 -24.89 43.85 -4.56
CA THR A 23 -23.79 43.42 -3.64
C THR A 23 -24.17 42.26 -2.75
N THR A 24 -25.42 42.14 -2.33
CA THR A 24 -25.89 41.03 -1.50
C THR A 24 -25.99 39.72 -2.31
N ILE A 25 -26.44 39.80 -3.55
CA ILE A 25 -26.52 38.65 -4.47
C ILE A 25 -25.15 38.18 -4.87
N ASP A 26 -24.22 39.08 -5.20
CA ASP A 26 -22.85 38.76 -5.56
C ASP A 26 -22.11 38.08 -4.38
N PHE A 27 -22.31 38.57 -3.15
CA PHE A 27 -21.79 37.94 -1.95
C PHE A 27 -22.37 36.54 -1.73
N ALA A 28 -23.69 36.37 -1.89
CA ALA A 28 -24.35 35.08 -1.71
C ALA A 28 -23.85 34.04 -2.73
N VAL A 29 -23.71 34.43 -4.01
CA VAL A 29 -23.17 33.59 -5.07
C VAL A 29 -21.71 33.23 -4.80
N GLY A 30 -20.88 34.22 -4.42
CA GLY A 30 -19.47 33.99 -4.08
C GLY A 30 -19.31 33.06 -2.88
N ALA A 31 -20.08 33.26 -1.83
CA ALA A 31 -20.06 32.40 -0.63
C ALA A 31 -20.53 30.96 -0.97
N THR A 32 -21.54 30.83 -1.81
CA THR A 32 -22.03 29.51 -2.25
C THR A 32 -20.99 28.75 -3.07
N LEU A 33 -20.34 29.40 -4.02
CA LEU A 33 -19.27 28.80 -4.83
C LEU A 33 -18.07 28.42 -3.94
N PHE A 34 -17.69 29.28 -3.00
CA PHE A 34 -16.62 28.99 -2.06
C PHE A 34 -16.95 27.76 -1.20
N LEU A 35 -18.13 27.72 -0.59
CA LEU A 35 -18.55 26.59 0.24
C LEU A 35 -18.66 25.29 -0.57
N LEU A 36 -19.13 25.36 -1.82
CA LEU A 36 -19.20 24.20 -2.70
C LEU A 36 -17.80 23.69 -3.03
N THR A 37 -16.84 24.57 -3.30
CA THR A 37 -15.44 24.19 -3.54
C THR A 37 -14.83 23.55 -2.31
N VAL A 38 -15.06 24.13 -1.13
CA VAL A 38 -14.58 23.58 0.14
C VAL A 38 -15.21 22.21 0.42
N ALA A 39 -16.51 22.05 0.22
CA ALA A 39 -17.21 20.78 0.36
C ALA A 39 -16.67 19.73 -0.61
N PHE A 40 -16.41 20.11 -1.85
CA PHE A 40 -15.79 19.25 -2.85
C PHE A 40 -14.40 18.75 -2.39
N VAL A 41 -13.55 19.64 -1.88
CA VAL A 41 -12.23 19.27 -1.37
C VAL A 41 -12.36 18.27 -0.21
N PHE A 42 -13.26 18.51 0.76
CA PHE A 42 -13.47 17.60 1.88
C PHE A 42 -13.99 16.22 1.47
N VAL A 43 -14.75 16.12 0.39
CA VAL A 43 -15.23 14.84 -0.14
C VAL A 43 -14.14 14.10 -0.93
N PHE A 44 -13.36 14.81 -1.73
CA PHE A 44 -12.37 14.20 -2.63
C PHE A 44 -11.03 13.89 -1.99
N VAL A 45 -10.58 14.72 -1.02
CA VAL A 45 -9.29 14.50 -0.35
C VAL A 45 -9.19 13.11 0.31
N PRO A 46 -10.18 12.63 1.09
CA PRO A 46 -10.12 11.29 1.67
C PRO A 46 -10.03 10.17 0.62
N VAL A 47 -10.74 10.32 -0.51
CA VAL A 47 -10.74 9.33 -1.59
C VAL A 47 -9.35 9.19 -2.24
N MET A 48 -8.60 10.29 -2.36
CA MET A 48 -7.23 10.28 -2.89
C MET A 48 -6.25 9.55 -1.97
N PHE A 49 -6.52 9.50 -0.67
CA PHE A 49 -5.66 8.81 0.29
C PHE A 49 -6.02 7.35 0.52
N GLN A 50 -7.19 6.88 0.08
CA GLN A 50 -7.60 5.47 0.22
C GLN A 50 -6.60 4.46 -0.35
N PRO A 51 -6.01 4.65 -1.56
CA PRO A 51 -5.03 3.71 -2.08
C PRO A 51 -3.78 3.56 -1.20
N PHE A 52 -3.45 4.60 -0.43
CA PHE A 52 -2.30 4.58 0.48
C PHE A 52 -2.63 4.02 1.86
N ALA A 53 -3.91 3.93 2.23
CA ALA A 53 -4.32 3.47 3.55
C ALA A 53 -4.45 1.94 3.63
N THR A 54 -4.80 1.28 2.53
CA THR A 54 -5.05 -0.18 2.48
C THR A 54 -3.83 -1.00 2.10
N SER A 55 -2.84 -0.44 1.39
CA SER A 55 -1.69 -1.19 0.87
C SER A 55 -0.36 -0.90 1.60
N GLN A 56 -0.36 -0.12 2.68
CA GLN A 56 0.89 0.22 3.39
C GLN A 56 1.41 -0.89 4.32
N SER A 57 0.54 -1.79 4.77
CA SER A 57 0.94 -2.93 5.61
C SER A 57 1.63 -4.02 4.79
N ASP A 58 1.17 -4.31 3.60
CA ASP A 58 1.57 -5.47 2.82
C ASP A 58 3.03 -5.42 2.31
N PRO A 59 3.57 -4.27 1.83
CA PRO A 59 4.99 -4.17 1.51
C PRO A 59 5.90 -4.40 2.70
N LEU A 60 5.50 -3.91 3.88
CA LEU A 60 6.26 -4.10 5.11
C LEU A 60 6.18 -5.56 5.59
N VAL A 61 5.05 -6.21 5.41
CA VAL A 61 4.87 -7.64 5.73
C VAL A 61 5.75 -8.48 4.83
N ALA A 62 5.68 -8.30 3.51
CA ALA A 62 6.52 -9.02 2.55
C ALA A 62 8.02 -8.82 2.81
N ASP A 63 8.43 -7.58 3.08
CA ASP A 63 9.83 -7.23 3.33
C ASP A 63 10.36 -7.86 4.63
N ARG A 64 9.55 -7.81 5.70
CA ARG A 64 9.88 -8.43 6.99
C ARG A 64 9.93 -9.94 6.88
N ALA A 65 8.97 -10.56 6.19
CA ALA A 65 8.94 -11.99 5.97
C ALA A 65 10.15 -12.46 5.16
N ALA A 66 10.52 -11.74 4.09
CA ALA A 66 11.69 -12.05 3.28
C ALA A 66 13.00 -11.93 4.07
N ASN A 67 13.12 -10.90 4.91
CA ASN A 67 14.28 -10.76 5.79
C ASN A 67 14.36 -11.92 6.79
N ARG A 68 13.25 -12.19 7.49
CA ARG A 68 13.22 -13.26 8.51
C ARG A 68 13.54 -14.63 7.91
N LEU A 69 13.04 -14.90 6.70
CA LEU A 69 13.43 -16.13 5.97
C LEU A 69 14.93 -16.19 5.73
N ALA A 70 15.52 -15.11 5.21
CA ALA A 70 16.92 -15.10 4.79
C ALA A 70 17.91 -15.05 5.95
N THR A 71 17.50 -14.58 7.14
CA THR A 71 18.40 -14.39 8.28
C THR A 71 18.19 -15.38 9.44
N ASP A 72 16.92 -15.76 9.69
CA ASP A 72 16.57 -16.48 10.92
C ASP A 72 16.01 -17.88 10.66
N VAL A 73 15.21 -18.04 9.59
CA VAL A 73 14.49 -19.31 9.35
C VAL A 73 15.29 -20.27 8.48
N LEU A 74 15.85 -19.77 7.40
CA LEU A 74 16.65 -20.57 6.46
C LEU A 74 18.14 -20.25 6.55
N GLY A 75 18.51 -19.08 7.08
CA GLY A 75 19.89 -18.64 7.27
C GLY A 75 20.35 -18.78 8.72
N ASP A 76 21.65 -18.77 8.92
CA ASP A 76 22.26 -18.62 10.25
C ASP A 76 22.29 -17.12 10.61
N PRO A 77 21.82 -16.71 11.80
CA PRO A 77 21.94 -15.33 12.26
C PRO A 77 23.39 -14.80 12.30
N ALA A 78 24.38 -15.68 12.40
CA ALA A 78 25.82 -15.32 12.34
C ALA A 78 26.28 -15.08 10.89
N GLU A 79 25.64 -15.69 9.90
CA GLU A 79 25.93 -15.55 8.48
C GLU A 79 24.65 -15.15 7.70
N PRO A 80 24.15 -13.92 7.86
CA PRO A 80 22.91 -13.46 7.20
C PRO A 80 22.97 -13.65 5.69
N TYR A 81 21.84 -14.07 5.10
CA TYR A 81 21.69 -14.34 3.67
C TYR A 81 22.48 -15.55 3.13
N VAL A 82 23.11 -16.33 3.98
CA VAL A 82 23.61 -17.66 3.64
C VAL A 82 22.60 -18.70 4.12
N LEU A 83 21.98 -19.41 3.18
CA LEU A 83 20.94 -20.38 3.51
C LEU A 83 21.55 -21.72 3.90
N ASP A 84 21.08 -22.29 5.01
CA ASP A 84 21.37 -23.66 5.38
C ASP A 84 20.68 -24.64 4.41
N GLU A 85 21.45 -25.58 3.87
CA GLU A 85 20.94 -26.51 2.85
C GLU A 85 19.86 -27.45 3.41
N THR A 86 20.03 -27.90 4.65
CA THR A 86 19.12 -28.86 5.28
C THR A 86 17.79 -28.19 5.64
N CYS A 87 17.84 -27.01 6.25
CA CYS A 87 16.65 -26.24 6.60
C CYS A 87 15.89 -25.77 5.37
N THR A 88 16.60 -25.29 4.35
CA THR A 88 16.01 -24.85 3.08
C THR A 88 15.30 -25.98 2.35
N THR A 89 15.95 -27.14 2.26
CA THR A 89 15.34 -28.32 1.64
C THR A 89 14.09 -28.77 2.38
N ALA A 90 14.12 -28.81 3.71
CA ALA A 90 12.97 -29.21 4.52
C ALA A 90 11.82 -28.19 4.41
N PHE A 91 12.12 -26.90 4.34
CA PHE A 91 11.14 -25.84 4.17
C PHE A 91 10.38 -25.98 2.83
N PHE A 92 11.09 -26.10 1.71
CA PHE A 92 10.47 -26.23 0.41
C PHE A 92 9.82 -27.61 0.15
N ALA A 93 10.22 -28.62 0.90
CA ALA A 93 9.56 -29.93 0.87
C ALA A 93 8.35 -30.02 1.80
N ALA A 94 8.05 -28.97 2.57
CA ALA A 94 6.99 -28.96 3.59
C ALA A 94 7.08 -30.16 4.55
N THR A 95 8.29 -30.46 5.03
CA THR A 95 8.55 -31.59 5.94
C THR A 95 8.83 -31.10 7.36
N ALA A 96 8.78 -32.03 8.32
CA ALA A 96 9.15 -31.73 9.70
C ALA A 96 10.58 -31.16 9.77
N PRO A 97 10.82 -30.16 10.64
CA PRO A 97 12.14 -29.53 10.73
C PRO A 97 13.19 -30.52 11.24
N PRO A 98 14.31 -30.63 10.54
CA PRO A 98 15.44 -31.39 11.04
C PRO A 98 16.02 -30.75 12.31
N PRO A 99 16.76 -31.52 13.14
CA PRO A 99 17.46 -30.97 14.30
C PRO A 99 18.38 -29.81 13.91
N GLY A 100 18.24 -28.68 14.59
CA GLY A 100 19.00 -27.45 14.29
C GLY A 100 18.30 -26.43 13.41
N CYS A 101 17.21 -26.79 12.72
CA CYS A 101 16.36 -25.85 12.04
C CYS A 101 15.32 -25.24 12.99
N PRO A 102 14.84 -24.04 12.73
CA PRO A 102 13.73 -23.44 13.48
C PRO A 102 12.51 -24.35 13.45
N ASP A 103 11.94 -24.58 14.65
CA ASP A 103 10.76 -25.42 14.81
C ASP A 103 9.49 -24.57 14.81
N PRO A 104 8.64 -24.68 13.78
CA PRO A 104 7.35 -24.01 13.78
C PRO A 104 6.43 -24.63 14.83
N THR A 105 5.60 -23.80 15.44
CA THR A 105 4.69 -24.21 16.52
C THR A 105 3.60 -25.18 16.07
N ASP A 106 3.40 -25.39 14.77
CA ASP A 106 2.38 -26.22 14.14
C ASP A 106 2.90 -27.52 13.49
N GLY A 107 4.20 -27.76 13.52
CA GLY A 107 4.83 -29.06 13.23
C GLY A 107 5.28 -29.31 11.79
N SER A 108 5.07 -28.44 10.83
CA SER A 108 5.64 -28.58 9.48
C SER A 108 6.23 -27.28 8.94
N LEU A 109 7.51 -27.33 8.51
CA LEU A 109 8.15 -26.26 7.77
C LEU A 109 7.46 -26.12 6.39
N GLY A 110 7.01 -24.94 6.07
CA GLY A 110 6.55 -24.61 4.72
C GLY A 110 5.10 -24.98 4.38
N ASP A 111 4.40 -25.77 5.17
CA ASP A 111 3.00 -26.10 4.87
C ASP A 111 2.10 -24.86 5.12
N HIS A 112 2.31 -24.18 6.25
CA HIS A 112 1.74 -22.87 6.57
C HIS A 112 2.83 -21.93 7.06
N PRO A 113 3.56 -21.24 6.18
CA PRO A 113 4.72 -20.42 6.58
C PRO A 113 4.33 -19.13 7.31
N ASN A 114 3.06 -18.73 7.27
CA ASN A 114 2.57 -17.47 7.81
C ASN A 114 2.95 -17.24 9.29
N PRO A 115 2.62 -18.14 10.25
CA PRO A 115 2.94 -17.92 11.66
C PRO A 115 4.44 -17.81 11.91
N MET A 116 5.22 -18.63 11.23
CA MET A 116 6.69 -18.62 11.33
C MET A 116 7.28 -17.29 10.87
N LEU A 117 6.70 -16.67 9.86
CA LEU A 117 7.16 -15.41 9.29
C LEU A 117 6.53 -14.17 9.93
N GLY A 118 5.58 -14.36 10.86
CA GLY A 118 4.82 -13.29 11.48
C GLY A 118 3.88 -12.58 10.48
N VAL A 119 3.39 -13.35 9.51
CA VAL A 119 2.37 -12.93 8.56
C VAL A 119 0.99 -13.32 9.11
N PRO A 120 -0.02 -12.47 9.04
CA PRO A 120 -1.38 -12.83 9.46
C PRO A 120 -1.92 -14.03 8.68
N ASP A 121 -2.72 -14.89 9.34
CA ASP A 121 -3.26 -16.12 8.73
C ASP A 121 -4.27 -15.86 7.61
N ASP A 122 -4.85 -14.66 7.57
CA ASP A 122 -5.78 -14.20 6.54
C ASP A 122 -5.07 -13.59 5.30
N THR A 123 -3.74 -13.53 5.33
CA THR A 123 -2.91 -13.03 4.24
C THR A 123 -2.36 -14.21 3.44
N ASN A 124 -2.61 -14.22 2.14
CA ASN A 124 -2.00 -15.22 1.27
C ASN A 124 -0.51 -14.97 1.11
N LEU A 125 0.27 -16.02 1.21
CA LEU A 125 1.73 -15.96 1.15
C LEU A 125 2.28 -17.03 0.19
N ASN A 126 3.23 -16.64 -0.65
CA ASN A 126 4.00 -17.55 -1.49
C ASN A 126 5.49 -17.22 -1.39
N VAL A 127 6.29 -18.24 -1.16
CA VAL A 127 7.76 -18.16 -1.15
C VAL A 127 8.31 -18.98 -2.30
N THR A 128 9.25 -18.40 -3.05
CA THR A 128 9.89 -19.07 -4.20
C THR A 128 11.38 -18.82 -4.17
N LEU A 129 12.17 -19.88 -4.33
CA LEU A 129 13.62 -19.82 -4.51
C LEU A 129 13.96 -20.08 -5.98
N VAL A 130 14.74 -19.19 -6.57
CA VAL A 130 15.09 -19.21 -8.00
C VAL A 130 16.60 -19.28 -8.14
N ASP A 131 17.08 -20.20 -8.96
CA ASP A 131 18.49 -20.39 -9.25
C ASP A 131 19.08 -19.27 -10.14
N PRO A 132 20.41 -19.19 -10.33
CA PRO A 132 21.03 -18.20 -11.21
C PRO A 132 20.60 -18.31 -12.69
N GLY A 133 20.08 -19.45 -13.11
CA GLY A 133 19.55 -19.68 -14.46
C GLY A 133 18.09 -19.24 -14.63
N GLY A 134 17.42 -18.83 -13.56
CA GLY A 134 16.00 -18.44 -13.57
C GLY A 134 15.04 -19.60 -13.37
N THR A 135 15.53 -20.79 -12.98
CA THR A 135 14.69 -21.97 -12.69
C THR A 135 14.21 -21.91 -11.25
N VAL A 136 12.95 -22.30 -11.02
CA VAL A 136 12.40 -22.42 -9.68
C VAL A 136 12.92 -23.69 -9.02
N GLU A 137 13.77 -23.56 -8.00
CA GLU A 137 14.29 -24.67 -7.20
C GLU A 137 13.27 -25.14 -6.15
N GLY A 138 12.51 -24.21 -5.59
CA GLY A 138 11.48 -24.51 -4.60
C GLY A 138 10.38 -23.47 -4.57
N SER A 139 9.15 -23.89 -4.25
CA SER A 139 8.01 -23.01 -4.04
C SER A 139 7.09 -23.59 -2.98
N VAL A 140 6.65 -22.73 -2.05
CA VAL A 140 5.80 -23.12 -0.93
C VAL A 140 4.78 -22.02 -0.63
N GLY A 141 3.65 -22.39 -0.02
CA GLY A 141 2.55 -21.48 0.30
C GLY A 141 1.47 -21.44 -0.79
N ASP A 142 0.66 -20.38 -0.78
CA ASP A 142 -0.54 -20.28 -1.58
C ASP A 142 -0.27 -20.16 -3.08
N SER A 143 -1.22 -20.67 -3.89
CA SER A 143 -1.16 -20.54 -5.34
C SER A 143 -1.51 -19.12 -5.77
N ARG A 144 -0.66 -18.51 -6.62
CA ARG A 144 -0.87 -17.16 -7.16
C ARG A 144 -1.87 -17.09 -8.33
N VAL A 145 -2.45 -18.21 -8.74
CA VAL A 145 -3.37 -18.23 -9.89
C VAL A 145 -4.61 -17.40 -9.58
N GLY A 146 -4.80 -16.32 -10.34
CA GLY A 146 -5.93 -15.39 -10.14
C GLY A 146 -5.71 -14.32 -9.08
N ALA A 147 -4.54 -14.26 -8.45
CA ALA A 147 -4.21 -13.21 -7.49
C ALA A 147 -4.10 -11.83 -8.16
N SER A 148 -4.73 -10.82 -7.57
CA SER A 148 -4.56 -9.41 -7.89
C SER A 148 -3.74 -8.74 -6.79
N ASP A 149 -3.13 -7.60 -7.11
CA ASP A 149 -2.43 -6.74 -6.14
C ASP A 149 -1.29 -7.44 -5.37
N VAL A 150 -0.56 -8.33 -6.05
CA VAL A 150 0.55 -9.09 -5.46
C VAL A 150 1.74 -8.19 -5.18
N ILE A 151 2.13 -8.12 -3.92
CA ILE A 151 3.33 -7.44 -3.46
C ILE A 151 4.47 -8.45 -3.36
N THR A 152 5.63 -8.09 -3.90
CA THR A 152 6.80 -8.97 -3.94
C THR A 152 7.97 -8.31 -3.25
N ALA A 153 8.53 -9.00 -2.25
CA ALA A 153 9.85 -8.72 -1.70
C ALA A 153 10.86 -9.72 -2.27
N GLN A 154 12.03 -9.22 -2.65
CA GLN A 154 13.11 -10.03 -3.20
C GLN A 154 14.36 -9.89 -2.35
N ARG A 155 15.05 -11.03 -2.11
CA ARG A 155 16.36 -11.07 -1.45
C ARG A 155 17.32 -11.92 -2.25
N ARG A 156 18.54 -11.44 -2.39
CA ARG A 156 19.62 -12.25 -2.93
C ARG A 156 20.27 -13.01 -1.78
N VAL A 157 20.38 -14.31 -1.93
CA VAL A 157 20.86 -15.23 -0.92
C VAL A 157 21.93 -16.14 -1.51
N LEU A 158 22.84 -16.62 -0.68
CA LEU A 158 23.81 -17.64 -1.05
C LEU A 158 23.24 -19.01 -0.66
N TYR A 159 23.12 -19.92 -1.61
CA TYR A 159 22.64 -21.28 -1.38
C TYR A 159 23.50 -22.26 -2.18
N ARG A 160 24.05 -23.27 -1.52
CA ARG A 160 24.98 -24.25 -2.14
C ARG A 160 26.20 -23.59 -2.82
N GLY A 161 26.65 -22.43 -2.31
CA GLY A 161 27.79 -21.70 -2.88
C GLY A 161 27.47 -20.84 -4.10
N GLU A 162 26.23 -20.77 -4.53
CA GLU A 162 25.75 -19.96 -5.66
C GLU A 162 24.75 -18.90 -5.22
N SER A 163 24.58 -17.84 -6.04
CA SER A 163 23.70 -16.73 -5.73
C SER A 163 22.28 -17.03 -6.25
N TYR A 164 21.35 -17.26 -5.36
CA TYR A 164 19.93 -17.48 -5.62
C TYR A 164 19.10 -16.21 -5.35
N GLU A 165 17.89 -16.17 -5.89
CA GLU A 165 16.90 -15.14 -5.60
C GLU A 165 15.72 -15.72 -4.82
N LEU A 166 15.50 -15.20 -3.62
CA LEU A 166 14.39 -15.56 -2.75
C LEU A 166 13.28 -14.53 -2.94
N TYR A 167 12.14 -14.97 -3.40
CA TYR A 167 10.93 -14.14 -3.58
C TYR A 167 9.90 -14.47 -2.51
N VAL A 168 9.43 -13.46 -1.82
CA VAL A 168 8.29 -13.54 -0.92
C VAL A 168 7.18 -12.67 -1.49
N ARG A 169 6.02 -13.24 -1.68
CA ARG A 169 4.85 -12.57 -2.28
C ARG A 169 3.67 -12.67 -1.34
N VAL A 170 2.98 -11.56 -1.15
CA VAL A 170 1.76 -11.47 -0.33
C VAL A 170 0.64 -10.77 -1.13
N TRP A 171 -0.63 -11.13 -0.86
CA TRP A 171 -1.80 -10.54 -1.49
C TRP A 171 -3.09 -10.77 -0.68
#